data_d79116fcefd8c8c11fe065b78649c877
#
_entry.id   d79116fcefd8c8c11fe065b78649c877
#
_cell.length_a   1.000
_cell.length_b   1.000
_cell.length_c   1.000
_cell.angle_alpha   90.00
_cell.angle_beta   90.00
_cell.angle_gamma   90.00
#
_symmetry.space_group_name_H-M   'P 1'
#
loop_
_entity.id
_entity.type
_entity.pdbx_description
1 polymer ?
#
loop_
_entity_poly.entity_id
_entity_poly.type
_entity_poly.pdbx_seq_one_letter_code
_entity_poly.pdbx_strand_id
1 'polypeptide(L)'
;MSGIHLALLGMNFGAAIPDIGAAYEGGFFAGQISTAGNGIADYNLVIAPKSSGENSSKQWKTSNTSTAGTSSVIDGPTNSANMNDASHPAAQFCEGLTIGTFSDWYMPAMNELEVCYFNLKPATTTNNTSYGTNTNAVPSRPSNYTAGTPAQTAATDFQTGNTQALNPGGGVDYWCSTEFSATMGRIQIMDAGEQLSNAKANNAYVRAVRRVAV
;
A
#
# COMPACT_ATOMS: atom_id res chain seq x y z
N MET A 1 8.54 -52.79 -31.70
CA MET A 1 7.54 -51.86 -31.11
C MET A 1 8.30 -50.76 -30.36
N SER A 2 8.42 -49.61 -30.98
CA SER A 2 9.17 -48.46 -30.42
C SER A 2 8.23 -47.62 -29.56
N GLY A 3 8.48 -47.61 -28.25
CA GLY A 3 7.72 -46.78 -27.30
C GLY A 3 8.15 -45.34 -27.42
N ILE A 4 7.23 -44.48 -27.82
CA ILE A 4 7.41 -43.03 -27.83
C ILE A 4 7.32 -42.58 -26.36
N HIS A 5 8.45 -42.16 -25.77
CA HIS A 5 8.47 -41.43 -24.51
C HIS A 5 8.03 -39.99 -24.77
N LEU A 6 6.80 -39.67 -24.42
CA LEU A 6 6.33 -38.30 -24.39
C LEU A 6 6.97 -37.62 -23.18
N ALA A 7 8.02 -36.83 -23.41
CA ALA A 7 8.54 -35.93 -22.36
C ALA A 7 7.50 -34.86 -22.12
N LEU A 8 6.82 -34.90 -20.96
CA LEU A 8 6.02 -33.80 -20.43
C LEU A 8 7.00 -32.67 -20.09
N LEU A 9 7.16 -31.72 -20.99
CA LEU A 9 7.79 -30.44 -20.66
C LEU A 9 6.99 -29.83 -19.52
N GLY A 10 7.59 -29.76 -18.34
CA GLY A 10 6.99 -29.09 -17.19
C GLY A 10 6.69 -27.62 -17.56
N MET A 11 5.44 -27.32 -17.85
CA MET A 11 4.98 -25.96 -17.86
C MET A 11 5.14 -25.45 -16.43
N ASN A 12 6.09 -24.55 -16.23
CA ASN A 12 6.21 -23.79 -15.00
C ASN A 12 5.00 -22.85 -15.00
N PHE A 13 3.87 -23.29 -14.45
CA PHE A 13 2.77 -22.40 -14.11
C PHE A 13 3.32 -21.50 -13.02
N GLY A 14 3.58 -20.22 -13.33
CA GLY A 14 3.85 -19.22 -12.31
C GLY A 14 2.85 -19.36 -11.18
N ALA A 15 3.28 -19.18 -9.94
CA ALA A 15 2.39 -19.28 -8.78
C ALA A 15 1.12 -18.45 -9.05
N ALA A 16 -0.05 -19.03 -8.77
CA ALA A 16 -1.31 -18.32 -8.96
C ALA A 16 -1.31 -17.03 -8.12
N ILE A 17 -1.77 -15.93 -8.72
CA ILE A 17 -1.92 -14.67 -8.01
C ILE A 17 -2.94 -14.87 -6.88
N PRO A 18 -2.62 -14.52 -5.63
CA PRO A 18 -3.56 -14.67 -4.52
C PRO A 18 -4.83 -13.81 -4.70
N ASP A 19 -5.93 -14.20 -4.08
CA ASP A 19 -7.11 -13.35 -3.98
C ASP A 19 -6.81 -12.11 -3.12
N ILE A 20 -7.44 -10.98 -3.45
CA ILE A 20 -7.33 -9.74 -2.66
C ILE A 20 -7.73 -10.00 -1.21
N GLY A 21 -6.87 -9.61 -0.28
CA GLY A 21 -7.07 -9.82 1.16
C GLY A 21 -6.75 -11.22 1.66
N ALA A 22 -6.34 -12.16 0.79
CA ALA A 22 -5.85 -13.47 1.24
C ALA A 22 -4.52 -13.35 1.98
N ALA A 23 -4.29 -14.23 2.95
CA ALA A 23 -3.01 -14.32 3.66
C ALA A 23 -1.89 -14.65 2.67
N TYR A 24 -0.84 -13.86 2.65
CA TYR A 24 0.27 -13.98 1.72
C TYR A 24 1.54 -13.37 2.30
N GLU A 25 2.64 -14.13 2.29
CA GLU A 25 4.00 -13.66 2.59
C GLU A 25 4.11 -12.78 3.87
N GLY A 26 3.52 -13.26 4.96
CA GLY A 26 3.58 -12.60 6.28
C GLY A 26 2.55 -11.49 6.51
N GLY A 27 1.74 -11.18 5.52
CA GLY A 27 0.63 -10.22 5.58
C GLY A 27 -0.55 -10.66 4.74
N PHE A 28 -1.11 -9.73 3.97
CA PHE A 28 -2.26 -9.96 3.10
C PHE A 28 -2.01 -9.37 1.71
N PHE A 29 -2.40 -10.09 0.67
CA PHE A 29 -2.24 -9.60 -0.70
C PHE A 29 -3.15 -8.38 -0.94
N ALA A 30 -2.53 -7.27 -1.31
CA ALA A 30 -3.22 -6.01 -1.55
C ALA A 30 -3.37 -5.66 -3.04
N GLY A 31 -2.71 -6.39 -3.93
CA GLY A 31 -2.71 -6.14 -5.37
C GLY A 31 -1.32 -6.17 -5.97
N GLN A 32 -1.19 -5.70 -7.20
CA GLN A 32 0.08 -5.68 -7.94
C GLN A 32 0.45 -4.26 -8.36
N ILE A 33 1.74 -4.01 -8.48
CA ILE A 33 2.29 -2.72 -8.93
C ILE A 33 3.29 -2.91 -10.07
N SER A 34 3.35 -1.88 -10.92
CA SER A 34 4.34 -1.69 -11.99
C SER A 34 5.15 -0.43 -11.68
N THR A 35 6.45 -0.57 -11.43
CA THR A 35 7.32 0.57 -11.17
C THR A 35 7.49 1.46 -12.39
N ALA A 36 7.45 0.86 -13.59
CA ALA A 36 7.51 1.57 -14.86
C ALA A 36 6.16 2.16 -15.31
N GLY A 37 5.03 1.81 -14.64
CA GLY A 37 3.70 2.26 -15.05
C GLY A 37 3.23 1.74 -16.42
N ASN A 38 3.77 0.61 -16.87
CA ASN A 38 3.52 0.02 -18.20
C ASN A 38 2.44 -1.08 -18.20
N GLY A 39 1.78 -1.31 -17.05
CA GLY A 39 0.74 -2.32 -16.88
C GLY A 39 1.26 -3.74 -16.67
N ILE A 40 2.58 -3.96 -16.63
CA ILE A 40 3.22 -5.23 -16.31
C ILE A 40 3.63 -5.20 -14.84
N ALA A 41 3.19 -6.19 -14.06
CA ALA A 41 3.50 -6.26 -12.65
C ALA A 41 4.99 -6.58 -12.42
N ASP A 42 5.64 -5.78 -11.60
CA ASP A 42 6.99 -6.05 -11.08
C ASP A 42 6.90 -6.72 -9.70
N TYR A 43 5.88 -6.33 -8.92
CA TYR A 43 5.71 -6.80 -7.54
C TYR A 43 4.26 -7.06 -7.17
N ASN A 44 4.07 -8.09 -6.35
CA ASN A 44 2.91 -8.25 -5.48
C ASN A 44 3.09 -7.33 -4.26
N LEU A 45 2.07 -6.53 -3.94
CA LEU A 45 2.05 -5.68 -2.75
C LEU A 45 1.36 -6.42 -1.61
N VAL A 46 2.01 -6.48 -0.47
CA VAL A 46 1.54 -7.14 0.74
C VAL A 46 1.34 -6.09 1.82
N ILE A 47 0.11 -6.00 2.35
CA ILE A 47 -0.18 -5.13 3.49
C ILE A 47 0.03 -5.90 4.81
N ALA A 48 0.68 -5.27 5.77
CA ALA A 48 0.95 -5.90 7.07
C ALA A 48 -0.34 -6.21 7.84
N PRO A 49 -0.37 -7.22 8.74
CA PRO A 49 -1.49 -7.42 9.66
C PRO A 49 -1.71 -6.18 10.53
N LYS A 50 -2.99 -5.82 10.77
CA LYS A 50 -3.34 -4.61 11.53
C LYS A 50 -2.73 -4.61 12.93
N SER A 51 -2.81 -5.73 13.63
CA SER A 51 -2.36 -5.86 15.00
C SER A 51 -0.86 -5.64 15.21
N SER A 52 -0.04 -5.89 14.19
CA SER A 52 1.43 -5.79 14.26
C SER A 52 2.02 -4.72 13.35
N GLY A 53 1.34 -4.36 12.28
CA GLY A 53 1.87 -3.48 11.22
C GLY A 53 1.14 -2.15 11.07
N GLU A 54 0.20 -1.80 11.96
CA GLU A 54 -0.47 -0.50 11.96
C GLU A 54 -0.17 0.26 13.26
N ASN A 55 0.00 1.57 13.15
CA ASN A 55 0.03 2.48 14.29
C ASN A 55 -0.89 3.68 14.03
N SER A 56 -1.72 4.03 15.00
CA SER A 56 -2.75 5.05 14.84
C SER A 56 -2.28 6.48 15.09
N SER A 57 -1.04 6.68 15.56
CA SER A 57 -0.56 8.00 15.99
C SER A 57 0.95 8.12 15.81
N LYS A 58 1.37 8.42 14.60
CA LYS A 58 2.78 8.69 14.26
C LYS A 58 2.88 9.97 13.45
N GLN A 59 3.92 10.76 13.72
CA GLN A 59 4.30 11.89 12.87
C GLN A 59 5.04 11.37 11.63
N TRP A 60 4.81 12.01 10.48
CA TRP A 60 5.64 11.79 9.30
C TRP A 60 7.08 12.23 9.57
N LYS A 61 7.24 13.43 10.18
CA LYS A 61 8.49 13.97 10.68
C LYS A 61 8.21 14.81 11.93
N THR A 62 9.12 14.84 12.88
CA THR A 62 8.97 15.61 14.12
C THR A 62 9.04 17.13 13.92
N SER A 63 9.42 17.58 12.73
CA SER A 63 9.49 18.99 12.33
C SER A 63 9.01 19.19 10.89
N ASN A 64 8.47 20.36 10.59
CA ASN A 64 7.99 20.74 9.27
C ASN A 64 9.16 21.23 8.37
N THR A 65 10.05 20.32 8.01
CA THR A 65 11.23 20.56 7.16
C THR A 65 11.34 19.49 6.07
N SER A 66 12.03 19.80 4.96
CA SER A 66 12.24 18.85 3.86
C SER A 66 13.01 17.61 4.29
N THR A 67 12.78 16.52 3.59
CA THR A 67 13.52 15.27 3.67
C THR A 67 13.93 14.84 2.26
N ALA A 68 15.22 14.81 2.01
CA ALA A 68 15.75 14.47 0.69
C ALA A 68 15.43 13.01 0.32
N GLY A 69 15.20 12.74 -0.97
CA GLY A 69 15.01 11.39 -1.50
C GLY A 69 13.66 10.75 -1.18
N THR A 70 12.62 11.55 -0.83
CA THR A 70 11.30 11.03 -0.43
C THR A 70 10.16 11.51 -1.35
N SER A 71 10.47 11.99 -2.55
CA SER A 71 9.47 12.54 -3.47
C SER A 71 8.83 11.50 -4.41
N SER A 72 9.31 10.26 -4.42
CA SER A 72 8.75 9.24 -5.30
C SER A 72 7.32 8.89 -4.90
N VAL A 73 6.42 8.83 -5.89
CA VAL A 73 5.02 8.39 -5.67
C VAL A 73 4.88 6.87 -5.74
N ILE A 74 5.92 6.15 -6.18
CA ILE A 74 5.90 4.69 -6.36
C ILE A 74 7.02 3.97 -5.61
N ASP A 75 8.15 4.57 -5.35
CA ASP A 75 9.28 3.91 -4.70
C ASP A 75 9.24 4.07 -3.17
N GLY A 76 8.28 3.38 -2.55
CA GLY A 76 8.12 3.35 -1.09
C GLY A 76 9.35 2.83 -0.35
N PRO A 77 10.01 1.74 -0.79
CA PRO A 77 11.23 1.27 -0.15
C PRO A 77 12.32 2.33 -0.04
N THR A 78 12.63 3.03 -1.14
CA THR A 78 13.65 4.10 -1.12
C THR A 78 13.22 5.30 -0.28
N ASN A 79 11.96 5.77 -0.43
CA ASN A 79 11.45 6.87 0.38
C ASN A 79 11.54 6.54 1.88
N SER A 80 11.05 5.36 2.26
CA SER A 80 10.98 4.91 3.65
C SER A 80 12.37 4.74 4.26
N ALA A 81 13.30 4.13 3.54
CA ALA A 81 14.70 3.97 3.98
C ALA A 81 15.39 5.31 4.23
N ASN A 82 15.09 6.35 3.43
CA ASN A 82 15.59 7.72 3.64
C ASN A 82 14.96 8.41 4.87
N MET A 83 13.98 7.79 5.49
CA MET A 83 13.28 8.26 6.69
C MET A 83 13.42 7.30 7.88
N ASN A 84 14.34 6.34 7.84
CA ASN A 84 14.53 5.38 8.92
C ASN A 84 15.40 5.97 10.05
N ASP A 85 14.89 7.00 10.72
CA ASP A 85 15.54 7.67 11.84
C ASP A 85 14.53 8.21 12.86
N ALA A 86 15.01 8.65 14.02
CA ALA A 86 14.16 9.14 15.11
C ALA A 86 13.38 10.43 14.77
N SER A 87 13.74 11.16 13.73
CA SER A 87 12.99 12.33 13.27
C SER A 87 11.81 11.99 12.38
N HIS A 88 11.69 10.73 11.94
CA HIS A 88 10.61 10.23 11.06
C HIS A 88 9.85 9.04 11.69
N PRO A 89 9.08 9.25 12.76
CA PRO A 89 8.50 8.17 13.56
C PRO A 89 7.60 7.19 12.78
N ALA A 90 6.92 7.65 11.71
CA ALA A 90 6.04 6.78 10.91
C ALA A 90 6.84 5.78 10.07
N ALA A 91 7.86 6.25 9.35
CA ALA A 91 8.72 5.37 8.55
C ALA A 91 9.58 4.47 9.43
N GLN A 92 10.19 5.02 10.50
CA GLN A 92 10.97 4.24 11.47
C GLN A 92 10.14 3.12 12.09
N PHE A 93 8.85 3.34 12.38
CA PHE A 93 7.96 2.27 12.84
C PHE A 93 7.86 1.16 11.80
N CYS A 94 7.61 1.47 10.54
CA CYS A 94 7.47 0.47 9.48
C CYS A 94 8.77 -0.31 9.25
N GLU A 95 9.89 0.39 9.12
CA GLU A 95 11.23 -0.19 8.88
C GLU A 95 11.71 -1.08 10.05
N GLY A 96 11.25 -0.78 11.26
CA GLY A 96 11.59 -1.56 12.46
C GLY A 96 10.78 -2.84 12.64
N LEU A 97 9.82 -3.15 11.75
CA LEU A 97 8.96 -4.32 11.91
C LEU A 97 9.67 -5.62 11.52
N THR A 98 9.43 -6.65 12.32
CA THR A 98 9.64 -8.05 11.94
C THR A 98 8.35 -8.81 12.21
N ILE A 99 7.68 -9.27 11.16
CA ILE A 99 6.41 -9.99 11.24
C ILE A 99 6.63 -11.39 10.68
N GLY A 100 6.54 -12.40 11.54
CA GLY A 100 6.98 -13.74 11.17
C GLY A 100 8.48 -13.76 10.90
N THR A 101 8.88 -14.14 9.69
CA THR A 101 10.29 -14.16 9.23
C THR A 101 10.64 -12.98 8.33
N PHE A 102 9.72 -12.04 8.11
CA PHE A 102 9.86 -10.92 7.18
C PHE A 102 10.23 -9.63 7.93
N SER A 103 11.30 -8.98 7.50
CA SER A 103 11.83 -7.73 8.06
C SER A 103 12.02 -6.63 7.01
N ASP A 104 11.42 -6.78 5.84
CA ASP A 104 11.49 -5.87 4.69
C ASP A 104 10.21 -4.99 4.57
N TRP A 105 9.59 -4.70 5.71
CA TRP A 105 8.44 -3.82 5.81
C TRP A 105 8.86 -2.36 5.68
N TYR A 106 8.05 -1.57 4.99
CA TYR A 106 8.31 -0.15 4.78
C TYR A 106 7.01 0.67 4.76
N MET A 107 7.14 1.98 4.88
CA MET A 107 6.04 2.93 4.74
C MET A 107 5.70 3.11 3.25
N PRO A 108 4.48 2.77 2.79
CA PRO A 108 4.14 2.77 1.37
C PRO A 108 4.25 4.17 0.74
N ALA A 109 4.68 4.24 -0.51
CA ALA A 109 4.54 5.45 -1.31
C ALA A 109 3.06 5.70 -1.68
N MET A 110 2.75 6.88 -2.22
CA MET A 110 1.38 7.31 -2.52
C MET A 110 0.62 6.33 -3.39
N ASN A 111 1.21 5.87 -4.50
CA ASN A 111 0.57 4.96 -5.44
C ASN A 111 0.46 3.52 -4.90
N GLU A 112 1.35 3.12 -3.97
CA GLU A 112 1.24 1.82 -3.30
C GLU A 112 0.10 1.84 -2.28
N LEU A 113 -0.02 2.90 -1.49
CA LEU A 113 -1.12 3.04 -0.53
C LEU A 113 -2.47 3.16 -1.24
N GLU A 114 -2.50 3.81 -2.42
CA GLU A 114 -3.68 3.87 -3.27
C GLU A 114 -4.11 2.48 -3.78
N VAL A 115 -3.17 1.61 -4.15
CA VAL A 115 -3.48 0.21 -4.50
C VAL A 115 -4.14 -0.51 -3.33
N CYS A 116 -3.65 -0.30 -2.11
CA CYS A 116 -4.27 -0.84 -0.89
C CYS A 116 -5.70 -0.31 -0.72
N TYR A 117 -5.92 1.00 -0.86
CA TYR A 117 -7.26 1.58 -0.78
C TYR A 117 -8.18 0.99 -1.83
N PHE A 118 -7.77 1.00 -3.11
CA PHE A 118 -8.62 0.54 -4.22
C PHE A 118 -9.11 -0.89 -4.05
N ASN A 119 -8.24 -1.79 -3.63
CA ASN A 119 -8.54 -3.22 -3.51
C ASN A 119 -9.14 -3.60 -2.15
N LEU A 120 -8.79 -2.85 -1.09
CA LEU A 120 -9.16 -3.18 0.28
C LEU A 120 -10.02 -2.08 0.92
N LYS A 121 -10.75 -1.29 0.12
CA LYS A 121 -11.66 -0.25 0.60
C LYS A 121 -12.58 -0.79 1.69
N PRO A 122 -12.54 -0.23 2.92
CA PRO A 122 -13.23 -0.83 4.05
C PRO A 122 -14.72 -0.51 4.11
N ALA A 123 -15.17 0.59 3.50
CA ALA A 123 -16.53 1.12 3.68
C ALA A 123 -17.31 1.21 2.37
N THR A 124 -18.64 1.34 2.48
CA THR A 124 -19.54 1.56 1.33
C THR A 124 -19.67 3.04 0.96
N THR A 125 -18.94 3.93 1.61
CA THR A 125 -18.94 5.38 1.35
C THR A 125 -18.66 5.66 -0.13
N THR A 126 -19.38 6.62 -0.70
CA THR A 126 -19.17 7.08 -2.07
C THR A 126 -17.76 7.65 -2.24
N ASN A 127 -17.06 7.26 -3.31
CA ASN A 127 -15.70 7.76 -3.57
C ASN A 127 -15.71 9.23 -4.01
N ASN A 128 -14.64 9.93 -3.65
CA ASN A 128 -14.37 11.24 -4.20
C ASN A 128 -13.80 11.10 -5.63
N THR A 129 -14.56 11.58 -6.61
CA THR A 129 -14.26 11.41 -8.04
C THR A 129 -13.15 12.31 -8.57
N SER A 130 -12.53 13.11 -7.72
CA SER A 130 -11.38 13.95 -8.07
C SER A 130 -10.03 13.25 -7.91
N TYR A 131 -10.01 12.02 -7.38
CA TYR A 131 -8.81 11.24 -7.08
C TYR A 131 -8.87 9.84 -7.71
N GLY A 132 -7.77 9.09 -7.63
CA GLY A 132 -7.75 7.67 -8.00
C GLY A 132 -6.93 7.32 -9.22
N THR A 133 -6.42 8.31 -9.97
CA THR A 133 -5.47 8.03 -11.05
C THR A 133 -4.22 7.38 -10.49
N ASN A 134 -3.92 6.18 -10.98
CA ASN A 134 -2.72 5.42 -10.60
C ASN A 134 -2.26 4.53 -11.77
N THR A 135 -1.33 5.01 -12.56
CA THR A 135 -0.76 4.25 -13.68
C THR A 135 0.22 3.16 -13.23
N ASN A 136 0.68 3.21 -11.98
CA ASN A 136 1.55 2.18 -11.40
C ASN A 136 0.77 0.98 -10.83
N ALA A 137 -0.55 1.08 -10.70
CA ALA A 137 -1.38 -0.08 -10.37
C ALA A 137 -1.40 -1.11 -11.52
N VAL A 138 -1.60 -2.38 -11.19
CA VAL A 138 -1.86 -3.42 -12.19
C VAL A 138 -3.19 -4.11 -11.87
N PRO A 139 -4.18 -4.00 -12.77
CA PRO A 139 -4.19 -3.23 -14.02
C PRO A 139 -4.05 -1.72 -13.79
N SER A 140 -3.45 -1.03 -14.76
CA SER A 140 -3.26 0.44 -14.73
C SER A 140 -4.59 1.18 -14.67
N ARG A 141 -4.65 2.23 -13.85
CA ARG A 141 -5.82 3.09 -13.66
C ARG A 141 -5.50 4.54 -14.06
N PRO A 142 -5.63 4.88 -15.35
CA PRO A 142 -5.31 6.22 -15.84
C PRO A 142 -6.41 7.27 -15.57
N SER A 143 -7.56 6.86 -15.02
CA SER A 143 -8.69 7.73 -14.72
C SER A 143 -8.98 7.78 -13.22
N ASN A 144 -9.62 8.86 -12.78
CA ASN A 144 -10.10 9.00 -11.41
C ASN A 144 -11.15 7.94 -11.05
N TYR A 145 -11.42 7.80 -9.77
CA TYR A 145 -12.53 6.98 -9.27
C TYR A 145 -13.88 7.41 -9.87
N THR A 146 -14.80 6.47 -9.94
CA THR A 146 -16.23 6.81 -10.05
C THR A 146 -16.85 6.82 -8.66
N ALA A 147 -18.06 7.32 -8.51
CA ALA A 147 -18.78 7.30 -7.23
C ALA A 147 -18.86 5.90 -6.62
N GLY A 148 -18.98 4.86 -7.45
CA GLY A 148 -19.11 3.45 -7.03
C GLY A 148 -17.86 2.59 -7.24
N THR A 149 -16.79 3.10 -7.82
CA THR A 149 -15.55 2.35 -8.07
C THR A 149 -14.34 3.10 -7.50
N PRO A 150 -13.59 2.50 -6.54
CA PRO A 150 -13.78 1.15 -6.00
C PRO A 150 -15.03 1.00 -5.14
N ALA A 151 -15.64 -0.18 -5.19
CA ALA A 151 -16.63 -0.60 -4.23
C ALA A 151 -15.97 -1.05 -2.91
N GLN A 152 -16.75 -1.24 -1.84
CA GLN A 152 -16.25 -1.93 -0.65
C GLN A 152 -15.64 -3.28 -1.05
N THR A 153 -14.51 -3.62 -0.46
CA THR A 153 -13.83 -4.88 -0.74
C THR A 153 -14.69 -6.11 -0.43
N ALA A 154 -14.54 -7.17 -1.24
CA ALA A 154 -15.13 -8.47 -0.94
C ALA A 154 -14.37 -9.23 0.16
N ALA A 155 -13.13 -8.85 0.47
CA ALA A 155 -12.34 -9.44 1.54
C ALA A 155 -12.92 -9.05 2.91
N THR A 156 -13.70 -9.94 3.50
CA THR A 156 -14.51 -9.67 4.71
C THR A 156 -13.67 -9.12 5.86
N ASP A 157 -12.46 -9.63 6.08
CA ASP A 157 -11.59 -9.18 7.17
C ASP A 157 -11.17 -7.71 7.05
N PHE A 158 -11.22 -7.15 5.83
CA PHE A 158 -10.89 -5.75 5.55
C PHE A 158 -12.11 -4.82 5.56
N GLN A 159 -13.33 -5.34 5.69
CA GLN A 159 -14.53 -4.51 5.82
C GLN A 159 -14.59 -3.84 7.21
N THR A 160 -15.19 -2.67 7.26
CA THR A 160 -15.34 -1.87 8.49
C THR A 160 -15.86 -2.71 9.65
N GLY A 161 -15.18 -2.63 10.79
CA GLY A 161 -15.51 -3.38 12.00
C GLY A 161 -14.79 -4.72 12.12
N ASN A 162 -14.15 -5.22 11.06
CA ASN A 162 -13.40 -6.47 11.07
C ASN A 162 -11.89 -6.27 11.36
N THR A 163 -11.19 -7.39 11.55
CA THR A 163 -9.87 -7.43 12.18
C THR A 163 -8.76 -6.75 11.39
N GLN A 164 -8.85 -6.72 10.06
CA GLN A 164 -7.84 -6.15 9.18
C GLN A 164 -8.25 -4.80 8.55
N ALA A 165 -9.46 -4.33 8.82
CA ALA A 165 -10.00 -3.11 8.21
C ALA A 165 -9.07 -1.91 8.39
N LEU A 166 -8.76 -1.23 7.30
CA LEU A 166 -8.24 0.15 7.34
C LEU A 166 -9.31 1.03 7.99
N ASN A 167 -8.91 2.03 8.77
CA ASN A 167 -9.88 2.86 9.49
C ASN A 167 -10.54 3.87 8.55
N PRO A 168 -11.86 3.75 8.26
CA PRO A 168 -12.58 4.66 7.38
C PRO A 168 -13.19 5.85 8.13
N GLY A 169 -12.79 6.11 9.38
CA GLY A 169 -13.34 7.23 10.14
C GLY A 169 -13.12 8.56 9.43
N GLY A 170 -14.12 9.44 9.40
CA GLY A 170 -14.01 10.76 8.80
C GLY A 170 -12.85 11.54 9.43
N GLY A 171 -11.92 12.01 8.59
CA GLY A 171 -10.73 12.73 9.04
C GLY A 171 -9.61 11.84 9.59
N VAL A 172 -9.66 10.53 9.34
CA VAL A 172 -8.54 9.61 9.62
C VAL A 172 -7.62 9.56 8.41
N ASP A 173 -6.44 10.11 8.60
CA ASP A 173 -5.39 10.17 7.60
C ASP A 173 -4.47 8.95 7.75
N TYR A 174 -4.05 8.36 6.61
CA TYR A 174 -2.95 7.40 6.55
C TYR A 174 -1.75 8.04 5.84
N TRP A 175 -0.62 8.11 6.52
CA TRP A 175 0.62 8.56 5.93
C TRP A 175 1.10 7.64 4.80
N CYS A 176 1.58 8.25 3.72
CA CYS A 176 2.49 7.58 2.79
C CYS A 176 3.88 8.25 2.83
N SER A 177 4.90 7.53 2.36
CA SER A 177 6.28 7.96 2.42
C SER A 177 6.63 9.11 1.46
N THR A 178 5.69 9.50 0.60
CA THR A 178 5.90 10.55 -0.40
C THR A 178 5.82 11.94 0.23
N GLU A 179 6.91 12.70 0.13
CA GLU A 179 6.91 14.13 0.50
C GLU A 179 6.08 14.94 -0.50
N PHE A 180 5.19 15.79 0.00
CA PHE A 180 4.46 16.74 -0.84
C PHE A 180 5.19 18.08 -0.94
N SER A 181 5.69 18.59 0.17
CA SER A 181 6.44 19.84 0.27
C SER A 181 7.39 19.81 1.47
N ALA A 182 8.18 20.85 1.67
CA ALA A 182 9.04 20.96 2.83
C ALA A 182 8.29 20.74 4.15
N THR A 183 7.03 21.18 4.24
CA THR A 183 6.24 21.14 5.49
C THR A 183 5.16 20.08 5.52
N MET A 184 4.86 19.42 4.40
CA MET A 184 3.72 18.51 4.28
C MET A 184 4.14 17.16 3.67
N GLY A 185 3.63 16.06 4.23
CA GLY A 185 3.65 14.71 3.68
C GLY A 185 2.31 14.35 3.02
N ARG A 186 2.32 13.40 2.09
CA ARG A 186 1.11 12.88 1.47
C ARG A 186 0.35 11.95 2.40
N ILE A 187 -0.97 11.97 2.29
CA ILE A 187 -1.89 11.09 3.01
C ILE A 187 -2.93 10.49 2.07
N GLN A 188 -3.49 9.37 2.49
CA GLN A 188 -4.65 8.72 1.89
C GLN A 188 -5.77 8.64 2.93
N ILE A 189 -7.00 9.05 2.54
CA ILE A 189 -8.22 8.89 3.34
C ILE A 189 -8.88 7.56 2.93
N MET A 190 -9.24 6.73 3.90
CA MET A 190 -9.69 5.36 3.64
C MET A 190 -11.22 5.21 3.54
N ASP A 191 -12.01 6.26 3.67
CA ASP A 191 -13.45 6.21 3.44
C ASP A 191 -13.83 6.54 1.99
N ALA A 192 -13.41 7.70 1.47
CA ALA A 192 -13.75 8.19 0.13
C ALA A 192 -12.56 8.23 -0.85
N GLY A 193 -11.36 7.86 -0.42
CA GLY A 193 -10.18 7.70 -1.28
C GLY A 193 -9.44 8.99 -1.64
N GLU A 194 -9.63 10.05 -0.88
CA GLU A 194 -8.94 11.30 -1.12
C GLU A 194 -7.43 11.18 -0.88
N GLN A 195 -6.68 11.71 -1.83
CA GLN A 195 -5.22 11.76 -1.81
C GLN A 195 -4.78 13.20 -1.52
N LEU A 196 -4.56 13.49 -0.26
CA LEU A 196 -4.31 14.84 0.24
C LEU A 196 -2.88 15.00 0.76
N SER A 197 -2.66 16.01 1.59
CA SER A 197 -1.43 16.23 2.32
C SER A 197 -1.73 16.81 3.70
N ASN A 198 -0.88 16.47 4.67
CA ASN A 198 -1.01 16.96 6.04
C ASN A 198 0.35 17.46 6.54
N ALA A 199 0.36 18.37 7.52
CA ALA A 199 1.59 18.86 8.13
C ALA A 199 2.37 17.69 8.76
N LYS A 200 3.66 17.58 8.45
CA LYS A 200 4.49 16.45 8.83
C LYS A 200 4.55 16.20 10.34
N ALA A 201 4.44 17.28 11.14
CA ALA A 201 4.44 17.19 12.59
C ALA A 201 3.09 16.78 13.19
N ASN A 202 2.03 16.63 12.40
CA ASN A 202 0.77 16.08 12.87
C ASN A 202 0.84 14.56 13.00
N ASN A 203 0.04 14.02 13.91
CA ASN A 203 -0.12 12.58 14.03
C ASN A 203 -1.15 12.07 13.03
N ALA A 204 -0.85 10.94 12.40
CA ALA A 204 -1.79 10.19 11.57
C ALA A 204 -1.51 8.69 11.69
N TYR A 205 -2.37 7.88 11.07
CA TYR A 205 -2.16 6.44 10.96
C TYR A 205 -1.01 6.14 10.00
N VAL A 206 -0.38 5.01 10.20
CA VAL A 206 0.53 4.39 9.24
C VAL A 206 0.30 2.88 9.24
N ARG A 207 0.28 2.27 8.06
CA ARG A 207 0.21 0.81 7.89
C ARG A 207 1.34 0.39 6.96
N ALA A 208 2.19 -0.52 7.44
CA ALA A 208 3.33 -0.99 6.67
C ALA A 208 2.90 -1.88 5.51
N VAL A 209 3.70 -1.87 4.46
CA VAL A 209 3.60 -2.79 3.32
C VAL A 209 4.96 -3.40 3.02
N ARG A 210 4.99 -4.47 2.21
CA ARG A 210 6.21 -5.02 1.60
C ARG A 210 5.95 -5.44 0.16
N ARG A 211 7.02 -5.59 -0.63
CA ARG A 211 6.98 -6.05 -2.01
C ARG A 211 7.48 -7.48 -2.12
N VAL A 212 6.81 -8.26 -2.94
CA VAL A 212 7.27 -9.60 -3.35
C VAL A 212 7.39 -9.61 -4.87
N ALA A 213 8.55 -9.90 -5.41
CA ALA A 213 8.75 -9.95 -6.86
C ALA A 213 7.81 -10.97 -7.52
N VAL A 214 7.31 -10.65 -8.71
CA VAL A 214 6.42 -11.52 -9.52
C VAL A 214 7.22 -12.50 -10.35
#